data_48d5d394b8b7b248f9aafdf7d1d3a269
#
_entry.id   48d5d394b8b7b248f9aafdf7d1d3a269
#
_cell.length_a   1.000
_cell.length_b   1.000
_cell.length_c   1.000
_cell.angle_alpha   90.00
_cell.angle_beta   90.00
_cell.angle_gamma   90.00
#
_symmetry.space_group_name_H-M   'P 1'
#
loop_
_entity.id
_entity.type
_entity.pdbx_description
1 polymer ?
#
loop_
_entity_poly.entity_id
_entity_poly.type
_entity_poly.pdbx_seq_one_letter_code
_entity_poly.pdbx_strand_id
1 'polypeptide(L)' 'MSEKKEVSFEIYSDSEKMLEQIIDKYDLPDQSKALRCLLDYVEEKETDWDDMFATIRCNRCG' A
#
# COMPACT_ATOMS: atom_id res chain seq x y z
N MET A 1 -10.12 -2.82 -18.01
CA MET A 1 -10.27 -2.88 -16.55
C MET A 1 -9.76 -4.21 -16.04
N SER A 2 -8.96 -4.17 -15.01
CA SER A 2 -8.35 -5.38 -14.46
C SER A 2 -9.29 -6.12 -13.53
N GLU A 3 -9.22 -7.45 -13.54
CA GLU A 3 -9.93 -8.26 -12.58
C GLU A 3 -9.27 -8.17 -11.23
N LYS A 4 -10.07 -8.24 -10.16
CA LYS A 4 -9.53 -8.36 -8.82
C LYS A 4 -9.04 -9.79 -8.62
N LYS A 5 -7.88 -9.90 -7.99
CA LYS A 5 -7.27 -11.17 -7.72
C LYS A 5 -6.75 -11.17 -6.28
N GLU A 6 -6.96 -12.26 -5.59
CA GLU A 6 -6.44 -12.37 -4.24
C GLU A 6 -4.98 -12.75 -4.27
N VAL A 7 -4.15 -11.97 -3.59
CA VAL A 7 -2.72 -12.23 -3.46
C VAL A 7 -2.31 -12.02 -2.01
N SER A 8 -1.21 -12.65 -1.63
CA SER A 8 -0.69 -12.53 -0.26
C SER A 8 0.72 -11.98 -0.27
N PHE A 9 1.00 -11.10 0.67
CA PHE A 9 2.34 -10.53 0.87
C PHE A 9 2.65 -10.50 2.35
N GLU A 10 3.93 -10.64 2.65
CA GLU A 10 4.39 -10.45 4.02
C GLU A 10 4.69 -8.98 4.24
N ILE A 11 4.08 -8.40 5.26
CA ILE A 11 4.34 -7.03 5.65
C ILE A 11 4.57 -6.99 7.16
N TYR A 12 5.17 -5.92 7.62
CA TYR A 12 5.36 -5.75 9.05
C TYR A 12 4.06 -5.43 9.75
N SER A 13 3.95 -5.84 11.01
CA SER A 13 2.75 -5.59 11.79
C SER A 13 2.44 -4.10 11.94
N ASP A 14 3.48 -3.26 11.95
CA ASP A 14 3.30 -1.81 12.00
C ASP A 14 2.60 -1.30 10.75
N SER A 15 2.93 -1.88 9.59
CA SER A 15 2.28 -1.51 8.33
C SER A 15 0.82 -1.94 8.33
N GLU A 16 0.53 -3.10 8.91
CA GLU A 16 -0.85 -3.56 9.05
C GLU A 16 -1.65 -2.60 9.93
N LYS A 17 -1.05 -2.16 11.04
CA LYS A 17 -1.71 -1.19 11.92
C LYS A 17 -1.94 0.14 11.21
N MET A 18 -1.03 0.56 10.36
CA MET A 18 -1.19 1.77 9.55
C MET A 18 -2.41 1.63 8.64
N LEU A 19 -2.57 0.47 8.00
CA LEU A 19 -3.74 0.23 7.16
C LEU A 19 -5.03 0.30 7.96
N GLU A 20 -5.03 -0.26 9.18
CA GLU A 20 -6.19 -0.19 10.06
C GLU A 20 -6.54 1.25 10.42
N GLN A 21 -5.53 2.08 10.68
CA GLN A 21 -5.74 3.50 10.97
C GLN A 21 -6.33 4.22 9.76
N ILE A 22 -5.86 3.89 8.57
CA ILE A 22 -6.39 4.48 7.33
C ILE A 22 -7.85 4.10 7.14
N ILE A 23 -8.19 2.83 7.37
CA ILE A 23 -9.55 2.33 7.28
C ILE A 23 -10.47 3.11 8.22
N ASP A 24 -10.03 3.26 9.47
CA ASP A 24 -10.80 3.93 10.50
C ASP A 24 -10.97 5.41 10.20
N LYS A 25 -9.89 6.07 9.81
CA LYS A 25 -9.90 7.50 9.56
C LYS A 25 -10.74 7.90 8.34
N TYR A 26 -10.72 7.07 7.31
CA TYR A 26 -11.39 7.39 6.05
C TYR A 26 -12.61 6.53 5.77
N ASP A 27 -13.03 5.76 6.76
CA ASP A 27 -14.25 4.96 6.72
C ASP A 27 -14.27 4.01 5.50
N LEU A 28 -13.17 3.30 5.32
CA LEU A 28 -13.07 2.32 4.24
C LEU A 28 -13.62 0.96 4.70
N PRO A 29 -14.12 0.12 3.77
CA PRO A 29 -14.76 -1.14 4.17
C PRO A 29 -13.80 -2.18 4.71
N ASP A 30 -12.55 -2.24 4.21
CA ASP A 30 -11.58 -3.24 4.66
C ASP A 30 -10.17 -2.87 4.22
N GLN A 31 -9.21 -3.70 4.65
CA GLN A 31 -7.80 -3.48 4.33
C GLN A 31 -7.52 -3.63 2.84
N SER A 32 -8.25 -4.50 2.17
CA SER A 32 -8.08 -4.68 0.73
C SER A 32 -8.40 -3.40 -0.03
N LYS A 33 -9.44 -2.71 0.39
CA LYS A 33 -9.81 -1.42 -0.23
C LYS A 33 -8.73 -0.38 0.02
N ALA A 34 -8.22 -0.31 1.25
CA ALA A 34 -7.15 0.62 1.59
C ALA A 34 -5.91 0.35 0.73
N LEU A 35 -5.57 -0.91 0.56
CA LEU A 35 -4.41 -1.30 -0.25
C LEU A 35 -4.63 -0.95 -1.72
N ARG A 36 -5.83 -1.21 -2.25
CA ARG A 36 -6.13 -0.87 -3.65
C ARG A 36 -6.00 0.64 -3.89
N CYS A 37 -6.48 1.44 -2.95
CA CYS A 37 -6.36 2.90 -3.07
C CYS A 37 -4.90 3.33 -3.05
N LEU A 38 -4.09 2.71 -2.20
CA LEU A 38 -2.66 3.00 -2.15
C LEU A 38 -1.98 2.65 -3.47
N LEU A 39 -2.32 1.49 -4.04
CA LEU A 39 -1.74 1.06 -5.30
C LEU A 39 -2.17 1.98 -6.45
N ASP A 40 -3.42 2.43 -6.43
CA ASP A 40 -3.91 3.39 -7.43
C ASP A 40 -3.13 4.70 -7.34
N TYR A 41 -2.84 5.15 -6.13
CA TYR A 41 -2.05 6.35 -5.92
C TYR A 41 -0.65 6.18 -6.49
N VAL A 42 -0.02 5.05 -6.22
CA VAL A 42 1.32 4.75 -6.74
C VAL A 42 1.29 4.69 -8.26
N GLU A 43 0.25 4.11 -8.85
CA GLU A 43 0.12 4.06 -10.30
C GLU A 43 0.04 5.46 -10.91
N GLU A 44 -0.73 6.35 -10.28
CA GLU A 44 -0.82 7.74 -10.75
C GLU A 44 0.50 8.48 -10.63
N LYS A 45 1.37 8.06 -9.73
CA LYS A 45 2.69 8.67 -9.51
C LYS A 45 3.80 7.91 -10.20
N GLU A 46 3.53 7.37 -11.37
CA GLU A 46 4.51 6.58 -12.14
C GLU A 46 5.83 7.33 -12.35
N THR A 47 5.77 8.63 -12.56
CA THR A 47 6.98 9.42 -12.76
C THR A 47 7.89 9.46 -11.53
N ASP A 48 7.35 9.13 -10.37
CA ASP A 48 8.10 9.11 -9.12
C ASP A 48 8.60 7.71 -8.75
N TRP A 49 8.29 6.70 -9.55
CA TRP A 49 8.68 5.31 -9.23
C TRP A 49 10.19 5.14 -9.05
N ASP A 50 10.98 5.80 -9.88
CA ASP A 50 12.44 5.71 -9.76
C ASP A 50 12.90 6.21 -8.40
N ASP A 51 12.33 7.31 -7.94
CA ASP A 51 12.64 7.85 -6.62
C ASP A 51 12.15 6.92 -5.51
N MET A 52 10.94 6.37 -5.66
CA MET A 52 10.35 5.50 -4.65
C MET A 52 11.14 4.22 -4.44
N PHE A 53 11.66 3.63 -5.52
CA PHE A 53 12.24 2.29 -5.47
C PHE A 53 13.74 2.25 -5.68
N ALA A 54 14.32 3.28 -6.28
CA ALA A 54 15.78 3.36 -6.40
C ALA A 54 16.43 3.87 -5.12
N THR A 55 15.71 4.71 -4.39
CA THR A 55 16.16 5.17 -3.08
C THR A 55 15.86 4.10 -2.03
N ILE A 56 16.82 3.79 -1.20
CA ILE A 56 16.61 2.84 -0.12
C ILE A 56 15.73 3.50 0.93
N ARG A 57 14.49 3.02 1.04
CA ARG A 57 13.51 3.55 1.99
C ARG A 57 13.24 2.58 3.12
N CYS A 58 14.17 1.71 3.34
CA CYS A 58 13.98 0.64 4.29
C CYS A 58 14.17 1.14 5.72
N ASN A 59 13.09 1.25 6.45
CA ASN A 59 13.18 1.57 7.88
C ASN A 59 13.58 0.36 8.70
N ARG A 60 13.35 -0.82 8.18
CA ARG A 60 13.57 -2.08 8.90
C ARG A 60 14.42 -3.09 8.16
N CYS A 61 14.69 -2.88 6.92
CA CYS A 61 15.56 -3.71 6.07
C CYS A 61 15.39 -5.22 6.27
N GLY A 62 14.21 -5.70 5.90
CA GLY A 62 14.03 -7.13 6.06
C GLY A 62 12.93 -7.68 5.19
#